data_4a6116ed97df7fcfbee06e03f5a49e88
#
_entry.id   4a6116ed97df7fcfbee06e03f5a49e88
#
_cell.length_a   1.000
_cell.length_b   1.000
_cell.length_c   1.000
_cell.angle_alpha   90.00
_cell.angle_beta   90.00
_cell.angle_gamma   90.00
#
_symmetry.space_group_name_H-M   'P 1'
#
loop_
_entity.id
_entity.type
_entity.pdbx_description
1 polymer ?
#
loop_
_entity_poly.entity_id
_entity_poly.type
_entity_poly.pdbx_seq_one_letter_code
_entity_poly.pdbx_strand_id
1 'polypeptide(L)'
;MNKRKRNKKYNGQKLVASIPKRPETFQSFAECVKWLKKSVYIIVRGRKIEVGGKDSINWVTLGSGFIAAPNRYVTCAHVINDPKKGELAQHRNGDMYYLLRHDDDGNFHGNIVKPKLDKEVFIYSDIDTAIVYLDDEFYQIGNQVFADKDDFIRVSKDFLPIGSEVGVLGYPLCGLVFQDGDINKPMIGNVLLRVDKGVVNCRLRPSKENYLYEFTLAFNPGNSGGPIFDISTGKVISIVGGYRSIRINEQEIDIPEEGMKNLKTYKEKAFIETLNANYSFGFATPTFLEVFKKHNIID
;
A
#
# COMPACT_ATOMS: atom_id res chain seq x y z
N MET A 1 17.51 44.71 -54.70
CA MET A 1 17.41 43.24 -54.41
C MET A 1 16.70 43.06 -53.08
N ASN A 2 15.38 42.78 -53.12
CA ASN A 2 14.54 42.63 -51.95
C ASN A 2 14.46 41.13 -51.58
N LYS A 3 15.02 40.72 -50.42
CA LYS A 3 14.82 39.38 -49.85
C LYS A 3 13.55 39.34 -49.00
N ARG A 4 12.51 38.74 -49.57
CA ARG A 4 11.27 38.43 -48.84
C ARG A 4 11.57 37.27 -47.85
N LYS A 5 11.51 37.56 -46.52
CA LYS A 5 11.47 36.55 -45.49
C LYS A 5 10.07 35.90 -45.48
N ARG A 6 9.97 34.60 -45.84
CA ARG A 6 8.76 33.81 -45.66
C ARG A 6 8.68 33.36 -44.19
N ASN A 7 7.79 33.97 -43.42
CA ASN A 7 7.38 33.45 -42.10
C ASN A 7 6.52 32.20 -42.32
N LYS A 8 7.08 31.01 -42.09
CA LYS A 8 6.30 29.78 -41.92
C LYS A 8 5.64 29.86 -40.54
N LYS A 9 4.34 30.12 -40.49
CA LYS A 9 3.51 29.86 -39.31
C LYS A 9 3.48 28.35 -39.11
N TYR A 10 4.14 27.82 -38.07
CA TYR A 10 3.93 26.47 -37.56
C TYR A 10 2.57 26.49 -36.86
N ASN A 11 1.53 25.95 -37.49
CA ASN A 11 0.31 25.54 -36.84
C ASN A 11 0.62 24.27 -36.00
N GLY A 12 1.15 24.46 -34.80
CA GLY A 12 1.29 23.43 -33.81
C GLY A 12 -0.07 23.10 -33.19
N GLN A 13 -0.93 22.40 -33.89
CA GLN A 13 -1.97 21.64 -33.21
C GLN A 13 -1.26 20.57 -32.38
N LYS A 14 -1.10 20.83 -31.09
CA LYS A 14 -0.82 19.77 -30.12
C LYS A 14 -2.01 18.81 -30.22
N LEU A 15 -1.79 17.65 -30.84
CA LEU A 15 -2.64 16.48 -30.65
C LEU A 15 -2.59 16.21 -29.13
N VAL A 16 -3.59 16.68 -28.41
CA VAL A 16 -3.85 16.19 -27.04
C VAL A 16 -4.29 14.75 -27.26
N ALA A 17 -3.34 13.82 -27.13
CA ALA A 17 -3.65 12.42 -27.12
C ALA A 17 -4.69 12.23 -26.00
N SER A 18 -5.88 11.80 -26.35
CA SER A 18 -6.92 11.49 -25.37
C SER A 18 -6.35 10.46 -24.43
N ILE A 19 -6.28 10.77 -23.14
CA ILE A 19 -5.85 9.83 -22.11
C ILE A 19 -6.77 8.61 -22.24
N PRO A 20 -6.22 7.39 -22.45
CA PRO A 20 -7.04 6.21 -22.59
C PRO A 20 -7.90 6.02 -21.34
N LYS A 21 -9.21 5.91 -21.51
CA LYS A 21 -10.10 5.59 -20.38
C LYS A 21 -9.78 4.19 -19.87
N ARG A 22 -9.77 4.03 -18.56
CA ARG A 22 -9.62 2.74 -17.91
C ARG A 22 -10.69 1.75 -18.42
N PRO A 23 -10.31 0.53 -18.81
CA PRO A 23 -11.28 -0.51 -19.17
C PRO A 23 -12.20 -0.85 -18.01
N GLU A 24 -13.43 -1.28 -18.31
CA GLU A 24 -14.34 -1.82 -17.27
C GLU A 24 -13.95 -3.23 -16.84
N THR A 25 -13.34 -3.99 -17.76
CA THR A 25 -12.85 -5.35 -17.55
C THR A 25 -11.46 -5.51 -18.17
N PHE A 26 -10.65 -6.40 -17.60
CA PHE A 26 -9.29 -6.68 -18.03
C PHE A 26 -9.17 -8.09 -18.61
N GLN A 27 -8.40 -8.24 -19.68
CA GLN A 27 -8.17 -9.52 -20.34
C GLN A 27 -7.06 -10.34 -19.67
N SER A 28 -6.21 -9.70 -18.86
CA SER A 28 -5.11 -10.35 -18.18
C SER A 28 -4.75 -9.65 -16.87
N PHE A 29 -4.10 -10.41 -15.99
CA PHE A 29 -3.54 -9.86 -14.75
C PHE A 29 -2.53 -8.74 -15.02
N ALA A 30 -1.65 -8.91 -16.01
CA ALA A 30 -0.65 -7.90 -16.35
C ALA A 30 -1.30 -6.59 -16.82
N GLU A 31 -2.36 -6.66 -17.61
CA GLU A 31 -3.11 -5.49 -18.04
C GLU A 31 -3.75 -4.79 -16.84
N CYS A 32 -4.40 -5.54 -15.96
CA CYS A 32 -5.00 -5.01 -14.75
C CYS A 32 -3.94 -4.28 -13.88
N VAL A 33 -2.82 -4.93 -13.60
CA VAL A 33 -1.71 -4.35 -12.82
C VAL A 33 -1.17 -3.07 -13.46
N LYS A 34 -0.99 -3.03 -14.78
CA LYS A 34 -0.52 -1.84 -15.50
C LYS A 34 -1.38 -0.60 -15.22
N TRP A 35 -2.68 -0.78 -15.07
CA TRP A 35 -3.60 0.30 -14.72
C TRP A 35 -3.57 0.65 -13.24
N LEU A 36 -3.64 -0.36 -12.36
CA LEU A 36 -3.84 -0.13 -10.94
C LEU A 36 -2.61 0.40 -10.21
N LYS A 37 -1.40 0.00 -10.63
CA LYS A 37 -0.14 0.39 -9.96
C LYS A 37 0.08 1.90 -9.88
N LYS A 38 -0.52 2.68 -10.79
CA LYS A 38 -0.42 4.15 -10.80
C LYS A 38 -1.05 4.80 -9.57
N SER A 39 -1.99 4.10 -8.94
CA SER A 39 -2.77 4.61 -7.80
C SER A 39 -2.33 3.97 -6.48
N VAL A 40 -1.28 3.13 -6.46
CA VAL A 40 -0.76 2.47 -5.26
C VAL A 40 0.52 3.16 -4.81
N TYR A 41 0.58 3.51 -3.53
CA TYR A 41 1.68 4.27 -2.94
C TYR A 41 2.15 3.62 -1.64
N ILE A 42 3.45 3.74 -1.37
CA ILE A 42 3.98 3.58 -0.02
C ILE A 42 3.65 4.83 0.79
N ILE A 43 3.37 4.66 2.07
CA ILE A 43 3.21 5.76 3.00
C ILE A 43 4.38 5.83 3.97
N VAL A 44 4.99 7.00 4.05
CA VAL A 44 6.10 7.33 4.94
C VAL A 44 5.66 8.47 5.83
N ARG A 45 5.84 8.33 7.15
CA ARG A 45 5.54 9.40 8.10
C ARG A 45 6.80 10.18 8.44
N GLY A 46 6.73 11.51 8.35
CA GLY A 46 7.70 12.45 8.86
C GLY A 46 7.20 13.11 10.14
N ARG A 47 7.98 13.05 11.20
CA ARG A 47 7.68 13.70 12.47
C ARG A 47 8.82 14.61 12.89
N LYS A 48 8.49 15.85 13.25
CA LYS A 48 9.48 16.75 13.84
C LYS A 48 9.92 16.22 15.21
N ILE A 49 11.21 16.15 15.41
CA ILE A 49 11.84 15.77 16.68
C ILE A 49 12.97 16.75 16.96
N GLU A 50 13.33 16.89 18.24
CA GLU A 50 14.52 17.64 18.66
C GLU A 50 15.65 16.65 18.93
N VAL A 51 16.81 16.85 18.30
CA VAL A 51 18.00 16.04 18.48
C VAL A 51 19.16 16.97 18.79
N GLY A 52 19.68 16.92 20.02
CA GLY A 52 20.82 17.76 20.44
C GLY A 52 20.56 19.27 20.34
N GLY A 53 19.33 19.72 20.64
CA GLY A 53 18.90 21.12 20.55
C GLY A 53 18.66 21.64 19.15
N LYS A 54 18.56 20.74 18.15
CA LYS A 54 18.25 21.11 16.75
C LYS A 54 16.99 20.40 16.27
N ASP A 55 16.17 21.13 15.51
CA ASP A 55 15.03 20.56 14.82
C ASP A 55 15.49 19.55 13.76
N SER A 56 14.91 18.38 13.79
CA SER A 56 15.11 17.30 12.82
C SER A 56 13.77 16.68 12.42
N ILE A 57 13.77 15.85 11.40
CA ILE A 57 12.57 15.08 11.00
C ILE A 57 12.92 13.60 11.06
N ASN A 58 12.17 12.88 11.87
CA ASN A 58 12.23 11.41 11.88
C ASN A 58 11.27 10.86 10.85
N TRP A 59 11.82 10.13 9.86
CA TRP A 59 11.06 9.47 8.80
C TRP A 59 10.93 7.99 9.05
N VAL A 60 9.70 7.48 8.96
CA VAL A 60 9.39 6.06 9.17
C VAL A 60 8.48 5.56 8.06
N THR A 61 8.89 4.49 7.39
CA THR A 61 8.05 3.74 6.47
C THR A 61 6.95 3.03 7.25
N LEU A 62 5.70 3.21 6.85
CA LEU A 62 4.56 2.67 7.57
C LEU A 62 3.93 1.47 6.88
N GLY A 63 3.71 1.53 5.58
CA GLY A 63 3.05 0.49 4.81
C GLY A 63 2.65 0.96 3.42
N SER A 64 1.61 0.37 2.89
CA SER A 64 1.05 0.64 1.58
C SER A 64 -0.34 1.27 1.69
N GLY A 65 -0.83 1.77 0.56
CA GLY A 65 -2.21 2.21 0.40
C GLY A 65 -2.46 2.60 -1.05
N PHE A 66 -3.66 3.08 -1.32
CA PHE A 66 -4.08 3.39 -2.67
C PHE A 66 -5.04 4.57 -2.72
N ILE A 67 -5.10 5.24 -3.85
CA ILE A 67 -6.11 6.27 -4.12
C ILE A 67 -7.38 5.55 -4.55
N ALA A 68 -8.46 5.70 -3.76
CA ALA A 68 -9.74 5.02 -3.95
C ALA A 68 -10.82 5.91 -4.61
N ALA A 69 -10.62 7.22 -4.56
CA ALA A 69 -11.42 8.24 -5.22
C ALA A 69 -10.56 9.51 -5.35
N PRO A 70 -10.95 10.52 -6.14
CA PRO A 70 -10.24 11.79 -6.18
C PRO A 70 -9.97 12.34 -4.78
N ASN A 71 -8.71 12.61 -4.48
CA ASN A 71 -8.28 13.14 -3.18
C ASN A 71 -8.57 12.23 -1.96
N ARG A 72 -8.71 10.91 -2.14
CA ARG A 72 -8.99 9.93 -1.07
C ARG A 72 -7.97 8.81 -1.12
N TYR A 73 -6.98 8.88 -0.25
CA TYR A 73 -6.02 7.80 -0.04
C TYR A 73 -6.50 6.89 1.09
N VAL A 74 -6.52 5.59 0.83
CA VAL A 74 -6.99 4.55 1.75
C VAL A 74 -5.82 3.66 2.15
N THR A 75 -5.74 3.34 3.44
CA THR A 75 -4.77 2.40 4.02
C THR A 75 -5.38 1.72 5.25
N CYS A 76 -4.62 0.89 5.96
CA CYS A 76 -5.05 0.34 7.25
C CYS A 76 -4.91 1.34 8.39
N ALA A 77 -5.79 1.21 9.40
CA ALA A 77 -5.72 2.03 10.61
C ALA A 77 -4.39 1.80 11.34
N HIS A 78 -3.94 0.54 11.48
CA HIS A 78 -2.69 0.21 12.16
C HIS A 78 -1.44 0.74 11.42
N VAL A 79 -1.54 1.06 10.13
CA VAL A 79 -0.46 1.70 9.36
C VAL A 79 -0.26 3.14 9.83
N ILE A 80 -1.36 3.86 10.06
CA ILE A 80 -1.32 5.27 10.50
C ILE A 80 -1.15 5.36 12.02
N ASN A 81 -1.84 4.49 12.75
CA ASN A 81 -1.97 4.56 14.20
C ASN A 81 -2.00 3.15 14.80
N ASP A 82 -0.83 2.66 15.23
CA ASP A 82 -0.71 1.35 15.87
C ASP A 82 -0.42 1.50 17.38
N PRO A 83 -1.48 1.47 18.24
CA PRO A 83 -1.29 1.62 19.68
C PRO A 83 -0.45 0.50 20.30
N LYS A 84 -0.35 -0.67 19.67
CA LYS A 84 0.43 -1.81 20.17
C LYS A 84 1.95 -1.61 20.02
N LYS A 85 2.36 -0.75 19.10
CA LYS A 85 3.77 -0.41 18.86
C LYS A 85 4.23 0.82 19.66
N GLY A 86 3.41 1.29 20.62
CA GLY A 86 3.71 2.40 21.48
C GLY A 86 3.45 3.79 20.85
N GLU A 87 3.80 4.82 21.56
CA GLU A 87 3.50 6.22 21.19
C GLU A 87 4.12 6.67 19.88
N LEU A 88 5.28 6.15 19.51
CA LEU A 88 5.96 6.51 18.27
C LEU A 88 5.20 6.03 17.02
N ALA A 89 4.38 5.00 17.16
CA ALA A 89 3.59 4.45 16.07
C ALA A 89 2.19 5.09 15.95
N GLN A 90 1.82 5.96 16.89
CA GLN A 90 0.54 6.65 16.86
C GLN A 90 0.62 7.92 16.00
N HIS A 91 -0.46 8.21 15.28
CA HIS A 91 -0.63 9.49 14.59
C HIS A 91 -0.65 10.62 15.60
N ARG A 92 0.07 11.70 15.30
CA ARG A 92 0.09 12.92 16.11
C ARG A 92 -0.18 14.13 15.25
N ASN A 93 -0.73 15.13 15.90
CA ASN A 93 -0.89 16.43 15.30
C ASN A 93 0.47 16.98 14.82
N GLY A 94 0.54 17.43 13.56
CA GLY A 94 1.77 17.92 12.94
C GLY A 94 2.62 16.84 12.26
N ASP A 95 2.21 15.56 12.28
CA ASP A 95 2.81 14.54 11.42
C ASP A 95 2.58 14.89 9.94
N MET A 96 3.59 14.63 9.14
CA MET A 96 3.53 14.75 7.68
C MET A 96 3.54 13.36 7.07
N TYR A 97 2.90 13.18 5.93
CA TYR A 97 2.98 11.95 5.18
C TYR A 97 3.60 12.20 3.82
N TYR A 98 4.51 11.33 3.43
CA TYR A 98 5.07 11.32 2.10
C TYR A 98 4.56 10.06 1.40
N LEU A 99 3.78 10.25 0.33
CA LEU A 99 3.27 9.17 -0.49
C LEU A 99 4.17 9.04 -1.72
N LEU A 100 4.72 7.85 -1.91
CA LEU A 100 5.67 7.54 -2.97
C LEU A 100 5.22 6.35 -3.79
N ARG A 101 5.44 6.38 -5.08
CA ARG A 101 5.30 5.24 -5.99
C ARG A 101 6.43 5.19 -6.99
N HIS A 102 6.64 4.01 -7.58
CA HIS A 102 7.51 3.84 -8.74
C HIS A 102 6.72 3.95 -10.04
N ASP A 103 7.35 4.50 -11.09
CA ASP A 103 6.92 4.30 -12.46
C ASP A 103 7.54 3.04 -13.08
N ASP A 104 7.30 2.82 -14.39
CA ASP A 104 7.84 1.68 -15.13
C ASP A 104 9.35 1.76 -15.35
N ASP A 105 9.91 2.95 -15.32
CA ASP A 105 11.33 3.22 -15.51
C ASP A 105 12.13 3.18 -14.20
N GLY A 106 11.44 2.90 -13.07
CA GLY A 106 12.04 2.84 -11.74
C GLY A 106 12.24 4.20 -11.08
N ASN A 107 11.68 5.27 -11.66
CA ASN A 107 11.72 6.58 -11.05
C ASN A 107 10.68 6.68 -9.92
N PHE A 108 11.00 7.49 -8.91
CA PHE A 108 10.09 7.78 -7.83
C PHE A 108 9.22 8.97 -8.16
N HIS A 109 7.94 8.81 -7.88
CA HIS A 109 6.96 9.88 -7.94
C HIS A 109 6.23 9.94 -6.60
N GLY A 110 6.08 11.12 -6.05
CA GLY A 110 5.35 11.30 -4.82
C GLY A 110 5.40 12.73 -4.33
N ASN A 111 4.60 13.00 -3.32
CA ASN A 111 4.54 14.32 -2.71
C ASN A 111 4.24 14.21 -1.20
N ILE A 112 4.51 15.30 -0.50
CA ILE A 112 4.24 15.42 0.91
C ILE A 112 2.79 15.85 1.09
N VAL A 113 2.06 15.07 1.88
CA VAL A 113 0.74 15.41 2.38
C VAL A 113 0.91 15.94 3.79
N LYS A 114 0.44 17.16 4.06
CA LYS A 114 0.40 17.76 5.39
C LYS A 114 -1.06 17.85 5.82
N PRO A 115 -1.61 16.82 6.44
CA PRO A 115 -3.01 16.85 6.84
C PRO A 115 -3.24 18.04 7.78
N LYS A 116 -4.24 18.84 7.47
CA LYS A 116 -4.72 19.90 8.36
C LYS A 116 -5.51 19.24 9.47
N LEU A 117 -4.80 18.79 10.51
CA LEU A 117 -5.36 18.39 11.80
C LEU A 117 -6.77 17.78 11.76
N ASP A 118 -7.04 16.70 12.41
CA ASP A 118 -8.37 16.12 12.72
C ASP A 118 -9.44 16.05 11.60
N LYS A 119 -9.25 16.82 10.53
CA LYS A 119 -10.20 16.94 9.42
C LYS A 119 -9.80 16.18 8.16
N GLU A 120 -8.57 15.66 8.10
CA GLU A 120 -8.03 15.06 6.87
C GLU A 120 -7.47 13.66 7.08
N VAL A 121 -7.36 13.19 8.32
CA VAL A 121 -7.00 11.80 8.65
C VAL A 121 -8.09 11.19 9.51
N PHE A 122 -8.79 10.21 8.96
CA PHE A 122 -9.89 9.50 9.62
C PHE A 122 -9.46 8.06 9.87
N ILE A 123 -9.48 7.65 11.14
CA ILE A 123 -9.02 6.33 11.58
C ILE A 123 -10.20 5.56 12.16
N TYR A 124 -10.46 4.38 11.59
CA TYR A 124 -11.52 3.44 11.96
C TYR A 124 -10.86 2.15 12.44
N SER A 125 -10.51 2.11 13.73
CA SER A 125 -9.72 1.02 14.31
C SER A 125 -10.46 -0.31 14.40
N ASP A 126 -11.77 -0.30 14.52
CA ASP A 126 -12.66 -1.47 14.61
C ASP A 126 -12.75 -2.26 13.30
N ILE A 127 -12.53 -1.61 12.19
CA ILE A 127 -12.48 -2.21 10.84
C ILE A 127 -11.11 -2.05 10.19
N ASP A 128 -10.09 -1.66 10.96
CA ASP A 128 -8.70 -1.49 10.53
C ASP A 128 -8.53 -0.69 9.23
N THR A 129 -9.22 0.45 9.12
CA THR A 129 -9.18 1.30 7.93
C THR A 129 -8.86 2.74 8.30
N ALA A 130 -8.05 3.40 7.49
CA ALA A 130 -7.80 4.83 7.58
C ALA A 130 -7.94 5.49 6.21
N ILE A 131 -8.45 6.71 6.22
CA ILE A 131 -8.63 7.55 5.03
C ILE A 131 -7.87 8.85 5.25
N VAL A 132 -6.99 9.16 4.31
CA VAL A 132 -6.22 10.41 4.28
C VAL A 132 -6.71 11.26 3.11
N TYR A 133 -7.12 12.49 3.40
CA TYR A 133 -7.50 13.44 2.36
C TYR A 133 -6.25 14.08 1.76
N LEU A 134 -6.21 14.09 0.43
CA LEU A 134 -5.18 14.72 -0.36
C LEU A 134 -5.71 16.06 -0.86
N ASP A 135 -4.84 17.05 -0.96
CA ASP A 135 -5.14 18.28 -1.67
C ASP A 135 -4.81 18.15 -3.17
N ASP A 136 -5.23 19.12 -3.97
CA ASP A 136 -4.95 19.09 -5.41
C ASP A 136 -3.46 19.32 -5.71
N GLU A 137 -2.69 19.89 -4.79
CA GLU A 137 -1.25 20.08 -4.91
C GLU A 137 -0.49 18.76 -4.85
N PHE A 138 -1.10 17.72 -4.24
CA PHE A 138 -0.50 16.38 -4.18
C PHE A 138 -0.15 15.84 -5.57
N TYR A 139 -0.97 16.11 -6.57
CA TYR A 139 -0.80 15.57 -7.93
C TYR A 139 0.23 16.32 -8.78
N GLN A 140 0.88 17.35 -8.23
CA GLN A 140 1.77 18.23 -8.94
C GLN A 140 3.12 18.37 -8.22
N ILE A 141 4.20 18.39 -8.99
CA ILE A 141 5.53 18.78 -8.50
C ILE A 141 5.98 19.98 -9.32
N GLY A 142 5.94 21.16 -8.71
CA GLY A 142 6.12 22.42 -9.43
C GLY A 142 5.02 22.61 -10.49
N ASN A 143 5.40 22.73 -11.76
CA ASN A 143 4.45 22.86 -12.87
C ASN A 143 4.16 21.55 -13.61
N GLN A 144 4.63 20.40 -13.09
CA GLN A 144 4.46 19.10 -13.71
C GLN A 144 3.42 18.27 -12.94
N VAL A 145 2.39 17.82 -13.67
CA VAL A 145 1.43 16.82 -13.16
C VAL A 145 2.08 15.45 -13.25
N PHE A 146 2.31 14.78 -12.11
CA PHE A 146 2.92 13.45 -12.06
C PHE A 146 1.89 12.33 -11.88
N ALA A 147 0.68 12.66 -11.42
CA ALA A 147 -0.44 11.73 -11.29
C ALA A 147 -1.73 12.43 -11.72
N ASP A 148 -2.62 11.67 -12.35
CA ASP A 148 -3.95 12.15 -12.66
C ASP A 148 -4.86 11.88 -11.46
N LYS A 149 -5.61 12.88 -11.01
CA LYS A 149 -6.57 12.70 -9.91
C LYS A 149 -7.72 11.77 -10.27
N ASP A 150 -7.92 11.54 -11.57
CA ASP A 150 -8.88 10.55 -12.06
C ASP A 150 -8.31 9.14 -12.15
N ASP A 151 -6.99 8.98 -11.92
CA ASP A 151 -6.33 7.68 -11.76
C ASP A 151 -6.56 7.17 -10.32
N PHE A 152 -7.69 6.56 -10.06
CA PHE A 152 -8.01 5.91 -8.79
C PHE A 152 -8.54 4.49 -8.99
N ILE A 153 -8.46 3.66 -7.96
CA ILE A 153 -8.92 2.28 -7.97
C ILE A 153 -10.34 2.23 -7.42
N ARG A 154 -11.30 1.86 -8.25
CA ARG A 154 -12.69 1.68 -7.83
C ARG A 154 -12.81 0.56 -6.81
N VAL A 155 -13.73 0.73 -5.86
CA VAL A 155 -14.02 -0.25 -4.82
C VAL A 155 -15.26 -1.05 -5.18
N SER A 156 -15.25 -2.36 -4.95
CA SER A 156 -16.43 -3.21 -5.12
C SER A 156 -17.38 -3.00 -3.94
N LYS A 157 -18.69 -2.95 -4.22
CA LYS A 157 -19.75 -2.96 -3.20
C LYS A 157 -20.18 -4.38 -2.83
N ASP A 158 -19.84 -5.34 -3.69
CA ASP A 158 -20.30 -6.72 -3.62
C ASP A 158 -19.22 -7.66 -3.10
N PHE A 159 -19.67 -8.77 -2.54
CA PHE A 159 -18.78 -9.87 -2.20
C PHE A 159 -18.30 -10.59 -3.47
N LEU A 160 -17.01 -10.90 -3.47
CA LEU A 160 -16.44 -11.79 -4.49
C LEU A 160 -16.67 -13.26 -4.08
N PRO A 161 -17.03 -14.17 -4.99
CA PRO A 161 -17.16 -15.58 -4.70
C PRO A 161 -15.83 -16.23 -4.26
N ILE A 162 -15.94 -17.27 -3.41
CA ILE A 162 -14.79 -18.11 -3.07
C ILE A 162 -14.27 -18.80 -4.34
N GLY A 163 -12.96 -18.89 -4.49
CA GLY A 163 -12.28 -19.41 -5.67
C GLY A 163 -12.03 -18.38 -6.75
N SER A 164 -12.56 -17.14 -6.62
CA SER A 164 -12.27 -16.07 -7.59
C SER A 164 -10.81 -15.66 -7.55
N GLU A 165 -10.25 -15.37 -8.73
CA GLU A 165 -8.88 -14.89 -8.88
C GLU A 165 -8.74 -13.44 -8.41
N VAL A 166 -7.74 -13.19 -7.59
CA VAL A 166 -7.43 -11.88 -7.02
C VAL A 166 -5.97 -11.53 -7.18
N GLY A 167 -5.70 -10.24 -7.24
CA GLY A 167 -4.36 -9.70 -7.18
C GLY A 167 -4.16 -8.80 -5.99
N VAL A 168 -2.91 -8.60 -5.59
CA VAL A 168 -2.49 -7.63 -4.58
C VAL A 168 -1.37 -6.76 -5.11
N LEU A 169 -1.38 -5.50 -4.73
CA LEU A 169 -0.31 -4.54 -4.96
C LEU A 169 0.12 -3.93 -3.64
N GLY A 170 1.42 -3.78 -3.44
CA GLY A 170 1.96 -3.15 -2.24
C GLY A 170 3.47 -2.99 -2.28
N TYR A 171 4.02 -2.40 -1.23
CA TYR A 171 5.44 -2.12 -1.07
C TYR A 171 5.99 -2.82 0.17
N PRO A 172 6.15 -4.15 0.14
CA PRO A 172 6.66 -4.90 1.27
C PRO A 172 8.15 -4.61 1.51
N LEU A 173 8.56 -4.71 2.77
CA LEU A 173 9.97 -4.65 3.20
C LEU A 173 10.72 -3.40 2.72
N CYS A 174 10.00 -2.29 2.52
CA CYS A 174 10.61 -1.05 2.06
C CYS A 174 11.37 -0.36 3.20
N GLY A 175 12.64 -0.07 2.95
CA GLY A 175 13.45 0.84 3.75
C GLY A 175 13.68 2.13 2.97
N LEU A 176 13.32 3.29 3.52
CA LEU A 176 13.70 4.58 2.98
C LEU A 176 14.91 5.09 3.76
N VAL A 177 15.93 5.51 3.04
CA VAL A 177 17.05 6.25 3.57
C VAL A 177 17.01 7.63 2.92
N PHE A 178 17.01 8.68 3.72
CA PHE A 178 17.10 10.05 3.21
C PHE A 178 18.55 10.52 3.34
N GLN A 179 19.13 10.98 2.24
CA GLN A 179 20.50 11.49 2.26
C GLN A 179 20.52 12.80 3.07
N ASP A 180 21.36 12.84 4.11
CA ASP A 180 21.56 14.01 4.98
C ASP A 180 20.30 14.56 5.65
N GLY A 181 19.24 13.73 5.77
CA GLY A 181 17.96 14.19 6.31
C GLY A 181 17.20 15.14 5.39
N ASP A 182 17.69 15.38 4.17
CA ASP A 182 16.99 16.20 3.19
C ASP A 182 15.83 15.41 2.57
N ILE A 183 14.61 15.80 2.92
CA ILE A 183 13.36 15.20 2.42
C ILE A 183 13.19 15.30 0.91
N ASN A 184 13.92 16.23 0.27
CA ASN A 184 13.90 16.41 -1.17
C ASN A 184 14.93 15.52 -1.89
N LYS A 185 15.71 14.76 -1.10
CA LYS A 185 16.71 13.81 -1.61
C LYS A 185 16.49 12.44 -0.98
N PRO A 186 15.37 11.76 -1.28
CA PRO A 186 15.18 10.40 -0.82
C PRO A 186 16.28 9.53 -1.41
N MET A 187 17.15 9.01 -0.56
CA MET A 187 18.03 7.90 -0.91
C MET A 187 17.25 6.61 -0.69
N ILE A 188 17.20 5.88 -1.72
CA ILE A 188 16.32 4.76 -1.92
C ILE A 188 16.99 3.50 -1.39
N GLY A 189 16.50 3.01 -0.27
CA GLY A 189 16.51 1.57 -0.02
C GLY A 189 15.50 0.88 -0.94
N ASN A 190 15.45 -0.44 -0.93
CA ASN A 190 14.63 -1.29 -1.81
C ASN A 190 13.12 -0.97 -1.76
N VAL A 191 12.71 0.16 -2.34
CA VAL A 191 11.29 0.48 -2.50
C VAL A 191 10.82 -0.10 -3.82
N LEU A 192 10.32 -1.33 -3.79
CA LEU A 192 9.84 -2.02 -4.99
C LEU A 192 8.37 -2.35 -4.84
N LEU A 193 7.57 -1.94 -5.81
CA LEU A 193 6.20 -2.43 -5.92
C LEU A 193 6.25 -3.94 -6.13
N ARG A 194 5.56 -4.68 -5.27
CA ARG A 194 5.36 -6.12 -5.40
C ARG A 194 3.95 -6.39 -5.84
N VAL A 195 3.85 -7.42 -6.66
CA VAL A 195 2.61 -7.88 -7.26
C VAL A 195 2.52 -9.37 -6.99
N ASP A 196 1.37 -9.82 -6.47
CA ASP A 196 1.11 -11.24 -6.30
C ASP A 196 -0.31 -11.59 -6.77
N LYS A 197 -0.51 -12.86 -7.17
CA LYS A 197 -1.76 -13.40 -7.67
C LYS A 197 -2.18 -14.61 -6.86
N GLY A 198 -3.44 -14.67 -6.47
CA GLY A 198 -4.00 -15.78 -5.71
C GLY A 198 -5.50 -15.91 -5.91
N VAL A 199 -6.14 -16.57 -4.97
CA VAL A 199 -7.61 -16.74 -4.96
C VAL A 199 -8.18 -16.39 -3.59
N VAL A 200 -9.48 -16.08 -3.57
CA VAL A 200 -10.27 -16.02 -2.34
C VAL A 200 -10.42 -17.44 -1.82
N ASN A 201 -9.80 -17.74 -0.68
CA ASN A 201 -9.82 -19.06 -0.07
C ASN A 201 -11.10 -19.29 0.73
N CYS A 202 -11.43 -18.36 1.61
CA CYS A 202 -12.69 -18.40 2.36
C CYS A 202 -13.16 -17.00 2.75
N ARG A 203 -14.41 -16.93 3.23
CA ARG A 203 -15.02 -15.74 3.80
C ARG A 203 -15.43 -16.02 5.22
N LEU A 204 -14.85 -15.31 6.16
CA LEU A 204 -15.12 -15.40 7.59
C LEU A 204 -16.01 -14.25 8.02
N ARG A 205 -16.81 -14.49 9.04
CA ARG A 205 -17.67 -13.47 9.66
C ARG A 205 -17.35 -13.38 11.15
N PRO A 206 -16.30 -12.62 11.53
CA PRO A 206 -15.88 -12.52 12.94
C PRO A 206 -16.92 -11.79 13.82
N SER A 207 -17.77 -10.95 13.23
CA SER A 207 -18.89 -10.29 13.91
C SER A 207 -20.10 -10.18 13.00
N LYS A 208 -21.22 -9.64 13.50
CA LYS A 208 -22.44 -9.44 12.68
C LYS A 208 -22.21 -8.51 11.49
N GLU A 209 -21.31 -7.56 11.62
CA GLU A 209 -21.08 -6.46 10.66
C GLU A 209 -19.78 -6.60 9.88
N ASN A 210 -18.81 -7.37 10.40
CA ASN A 210 -17.48 -7.46 9.82
C ASN A 210 -17.29 -8.77 9.07
N TYR A 211 -16.80 -8.66 7.85
CA TYR A 211 -16.44 -9.79 7.02
C TYR A 211 -14.94 -9.73 6.69
N LEU A 212 -14.28 -10.87 6.79
CA LEU A 212 -12.89 -11.07 6.40
C LEU A 212 -12.84 -12.03 5.22
N TYR A 213 -11.94 -11.77 4.32
CA TYR A 213 -11.47 -12.76 3.37
C TYR A 213 -10.13 -13.33 3.82
N GLU A 214 -9.96 -14.62 3.57
CA GLU A 214 -8.68 -15.31 3.59
C GLU A 214 -8.26 -15.61 2.15
N PHE A 215 -6.97 -15.47 1.87
CA PHE A 215 -6.42 -15.55 0.52
C PHE A 215 -5.22 -16.50 0.49
N THR A 216 -4.95 -17.05 -0.72
CA THR A 216 -3.70 -17.77 -1.00
C THR A 216 -2.53 -16.84 -1.33
N LEU A 217 -2.69 -15.53 -1.16
CA LEU A 217 -1.67 -14.51 -1.42
C LEU A 217 -0.58 -14.53 -0.34
N ALA A 218 0.66 -14.22 -0.72
CA ALA A 218 1.75 -14.04 0.22
C ALA A 218 1.85 -12.57 0.67
N PHE A 219 1.51 -12.30 1.93
CA PHE A 219 1.68 -10.95 2.51
C PHE A 219 2.97 -10.86 3.32
N ASN A 220 3.68 -9.77 3.13
CA ASN A 220 4.87 -9.42 3.89
C ASN A 220 4.66 -8.10 4.63
N PRO A 221 5.42 -7.83 5.70
CA PRO A 221 5.43 -6.51 6.35
C PRO A 221 5.62 -5.41 5.32
N GLY A 222 4.77 -4.36 5.37
CA GLY A 222 4.74 -3.28 4.39
C GLY A 222 3.65 -3.42 3.32
N ASN A 223 3.07 -4.61 3.10
CA ASN A 223 1.89 -4.75 2.24
C ASN A 223 0.61 -4.21 2.90
N SER A 224 0.58 -4.10 4.24
CA SER A 224 -0.58 -3.59 4.99
C SER A 224 -1.11 -2.29 4.39
N GLY A 225 -2.41 -2.23 4.17
CA GLY A 225 -3.10 -1.12 3.53
C GLY A 225 -3.14 -1.16 2.01
N GLY A 226 -2.36 -2.03 1.36
CA GLY A 226 -2.41 -2.22 -0.08
C GLY A 226 -3.75 -2.81 -0.56
N PRO A 227 -4.16 -2.54 -1.82
CA PRO A 227 -5.41 -3.05 -2.37
C PRO A 227 -5.30 -4.52 -2.74
N ILE A 228 -6.33 -5.30 -2.39
CA ILE A 228 -6.61 -6.62 -2.95
C ILE A 228 -7.78 -6.44 -3.92
N PHE A 229 -7.61 -6.86 -5.16
CA PHE A 229 -8.55 -6.55 -6.24
C PHE A 229 -8.94 -7.79 -7.03
N ASP A 230 -10.16 -7.79 -7.52
CA ASP A 230 -10.65 -8.73 -8.53
C ASP A 230 -9.91 -8.48 -9.85
N ILE A 231 -9.26 -9.51 -10.39
CA ILE A 231 -8.44 -9.38 -11.60
C ILE A 231 -9.27 -9.00 -12.83
N SER A 232 -10.50 -9.48 -12.88
CA SER A 232 -11.36 -9.26 -14.05
C SER A 232 -11.84 -7.81 -14.17
N THR A 233 -12.14 -7.17 -13.05
CA THR A 233 -12.70 -5.79 -13.02
C THR A 233 -11.71 -4.75 -12.51
N GLY A 234 -10.63 -5.19 -11.86
CA GLY A 234 -9.68 -4.31 -11.16
C GLY A 234 -10.30 -3.54 -10.00
N LYS A 235 -11.47 -3.93 -9.51
CA LYS A 235 -12.10 -3.32 -8.34
C LYS A 235 -11.49 -3.87 -7.06
N VAL A 236 -11.22 -3.01 -6.09
CA VAL A 236 -10.77 -3.44 -4.76
C VAL A 236 -11.91 -4.19 -4.07
N ILE A 237 -11.60 -5.36 -3.57
CA ILE A 237 -12.54 -6.23 -2.83
C ILE A 237 -12.14 -6.38 -1.36
N SER A 238 -10.89 -6.00 -1.03
CA SER A 238 -10.34 -6.06 0.32
C SER A 238 -9.11 -5.17 0.44
N ILE A 239 -8.73 -4.86 1.67
CA ILE A 239 -7.49 -4.16 2.02
C ILE A 239 -6.61 -5.15 2.77
N VAL A 240 -5.30 -5.18 2.46
CA VAL A 240 -4.34 -6.05 3.15
C VAL A 240 -4.30 -5.72 4.64
N GLY A 241 -4.88 -6.58 5.48
CA GLY A 241 -4.90 -6.40 6.94
C GLY A 241 -3.72 -7.08 7.64
N GLY A 242 -3.33 -8.25 7.16
CA GLY A 242 -2.24 -9.00 7.78
C GLY A 242 -2.18 -10.46 7.35
N TYR A 243 -1.39 -11.21 8.07
CA TYR A 243 -1.27 -12.66 7.90
C TYR A 243 -1.38 -13.36 9.24
N ARG A 244 -1.87 -14.58 9.24
CA ARG A 244 -1.93 -15.48 10.38
C ARG A 244 -0.96 -16.62 10.11
N SER A 245 0.05 -16.76 10.96
CA SER A 245 0.90 -17.92 10.99
C SER A 245 0.29 -18.96 11.92
N ILE A 246 0.01 -20.15 11.42
CA ILE A 246 -0.40 -21.29 12.23
C ILE A 246 0.85 -22.18 12.36
N ARG A 247 1.39 -22.28 13.57
CA ARG A 247 2.40 -23.29 13.89
C ARG A 247 1.71 -24.64 13.96
N ILE A 248 2.03 -25.53 13.03
CA ILE A 248 1.34 -26.83 12.93
C ILE A 248 1.87 -27.86 13.90
N ASN A 249 3.11 -27.77 14.35
CA ASN A 249 3.66 -28.57 15.47
C ASN A 249 5.04 -28.05 15.89
N GLU A 250 5.25 -27.86 17.18
CA GLU A 250 6.58 -27.93 17.79
C GLU A 250 6.70 -29.32 18.38
N GLN A 251 7.36 -30.24 17.70
CA GLN A 251 7.83 -31.46 18.31
C GLN A 251 9.27 -31.22 18.79
N GLU A 252 9.47 -31.21 20.11
CA GLU A 252 10.81 -31.44 20.66
C GLU A 252 11.18 -32.88 20.33
N ILE A 253 12.16 -33.09 19.48
CA ILE A 253 12.75 -34.39 19.25
C ILE A 253 13.94 -34.50 20.21
N ASP A 254 13.78 -35.26 21.28
CA ASP A 254 14.92 -35.71 22.09
C ASP A 254 15.79 -36.62 21.24
N ILE A 255 16.95 -36.13 20.84
CA ILE A 255 17.95 -36.99 20.17
C ILE A 255 18.63 -37.83 21.29
N PRO A 256 18.51 -39.16 21.26
CA PRO A 256 19.12 -39.99 22.27
C PRO A 256 20.64 -39.77 22.31
N GLU A 257 21.19 -39.58 23.50
CA GLU A 257 22.63 -39.35 23.74
C GLU A 257 23.56 -40.46 23.23
N GLU A 258 23.03 -41.63 22.96
CA GLU A 258 23.81 -42.82 22.51
C GLU A 258 24.45 -42.68 21.12
N GLY A 259 23.93 -41.75 20.25
CA GLY A 259 24.51 -41.50 18.92
C GLY A 259 25.65 -40.48 18.90
N MET A 260 25.91 -39.80 20.02
CA MET A 260 26.80 -38.61 20.05
C MET A 260 28.10 -38.78 20.84
N LYS A 261 28.57 -40.02 21.10
CA LYS A 261 29.77 -40.24 21.92
C LYS A 261 31.07 -39.57 21.42
N ASN A 262 31.08 -38.96 20.24
CA ASN A 262 32.25 -38.31 19.64
C ASN A 262 32.09 -36.85 19.29
N LEU A 263 30.97 -36.21 19.60
CA LEU A 263 30.77 -34.79 19.36
C LEU A 263 30.67 -34.04 20.70
N LYS A 264 31.81 -33.49 21.11
CA LYS A 264 31.85 -32.52 22.21
C LYS A 264 30.96 -31.34 21.85
N THR A 265 29.89 -31.20 22.65
CA THR A 265 29.12 -29.97 22.80
C THR A 265 28.47 -29.36 21.55
N TYR A 266 27.32 -29.85 21.18
CA TYR A 266 26.27 -28.99 20.62
C TYR A 266 24.92 -29.49 21.18
N LYS A 267 24.35 -28.74 22.11
CA LYS A 267 22.92 -28.74 22.35
C LYS A 267 22.28 -27.96 21.21
N GLU A 268 22.30 -28.52 20.02
CA GLU A 268 21.45 -27.99 18.95
C GLU A 268 20.04 -28.52 19.21
N LYS A 269 19.15 -27.64 19.63
CA LYS A 269 17.74 -27.85 19.40
C LYS A 269 17.58 -27.87 17.89
N ALA A 270 17.46 -29.03 17.29
CA ALA A 270 17.02 -29.16 15.91
C ALA A 270 15.57 -28.66 15.87
N PHE A 271 15.39 -27.39 15.57
CA PHE A 271 14.09 -26.90 15.19
C PHE A 271 13.81 -27.44 13.80
N ILE A 272 12.99 -28.49 13.73
CA ILE A 272 12.30 -28.77 12.49
C ILE A 272 11.39 -27.58 12.30
N GLU A 273 11.74 -26.68 11.39
CA GLU A 273 10.81 -25.67 10.89
C GLU A 273 9.63 -26.41 10.28
N THR A 274 8.61 -26.63 11.09
CA THR A 274 7.35 -27.15 10.62
C THR A 274 6.74 -26.13 9.71
N LEU A 275 6.25 -26.58 8.57
CA LEU A 275 5.52 -25.80 7.56
C LEU A 275 4.56 -24.84 8.24
N ASN A 276 4.94 -23.56 8.31
CA ASN A 276 4.06 -22.50 8.73
C ASN A 276 3.06 -22.27 7.59
N ALA A 277 1.83 -22.73 7.76
CA ALA A 277 0.76 -22.30 6.87
C ALA A 277 0.47 -20.82 7.16
N ASN A 278 0.92 -19.96 6.30
CA ASN A 278 0.62 -18.54 6.37
C ASN A 278 -0.66 -18.26 5.59
N TYR A 279 -1.70 -17.85 6.31
CA TYR A 279 -2.94 -17.39 5.70
C TYR A 279 -2.94 -15.87 5.71
N SER A 280 -3.09 -15.28 4.55
CA SER A 280 -3.23 -13.84 4.38
C SER A 280 -4.69 -13.44 4.47
N PHE A 281 -5.00 -12.36 5.18
CA PHE A 281 -6.38 -11.91 5.36
C PHE A 281 -6.53 -10.41 5.20
N GLY A 282 -7.75 -10.00 4.89
CA GLY A 282 -8.14 -8.59 4.87
C GLY A 282 -9.65 -8.46 5.07
N PHE A 283 -10.07 -7.31 5.57
CA PHE A 283 -11.49 -7.00 5.66
C PHE A 283 -12.09 -6.87 4.26
N ALA A 284 -13.23 -7.53 4.06
CA ALA A 284 -13.97 -7.42 2.80
C ALA A 284 -14.59 -6.02 2.65
N THR A 285 -14.60 -5.48 1.42
CA THR A 285 -15.11 -4.13 1.15
C THR A 285 -16.54 -3.87 1.62
N PRO A 286 -17.49 -4.83 1.62
CA PRO A 286 -18.79 -4.62 2.25
C PRO A 286 -18.75 -4.18 3.73
N THR A 287 -17.68 -4.49 4.46
CA THR A 287 -17.46 -4.00 5.83
C THR A 287 -17.23 -2.49 5.88
N PHE A 288 -16.71 -1.91 4.81
CA PHE A 288 -16.36 -0.48 4.75
C PHE A 288 -17.43 0.41 4.11
N LEU A 289 -18.54 -0.14 3.61
CA LEU A 289 -19.47 0.59 2.73
C LEU A 289 -19.96 1.90 3.35
N GLU A 290 -20.36 1.90 4.62
CA GLU A 290 -20.85 3.11 5.28
C GLU A 290 -19.75 4.16 5.45
N VAL A 291 -18.54 3.72 5.79
CA VAL A 291 -17.38 4.61 5.88
C VAL A 291 -17.05 5.17 4.51
N PHE A 292 -17.03 4.35 3.48
CA PHE A 292 -16.67 4.77 2.12
C PHE A 292 -17.71 5.72 1.51
N LYS A 293 -19.00 5.53 1.78
CA LYS A 293 -20.06 6.49 1.41
C LYS A 293 -19.85 7.83 2.10
N LYS A 294 -19.61 7.82 3.42
CA LYS A 294 -19.36 9.04 4.20
C LYS A 294 -18.21 9.87 3.63
N HIS A 295 -17.22 9.23 3.02
CA HIS A 295 -16.04 9.89 2.44
C HIS A 295 -16.10 10.05 0.91
N ASN A 296 -17.24 9.80 0.27
CA ASN A 296 -17.44 9.89 -1.17
C ASN A 296 -16.43 9.03 -1.98
N ILE A 297 -16.11 7.84 -1.49
CA ILE A 297 -15.29 6.84 -2.18
C ILE A 297 -16.18 5.98 -3.06
N ILE A 298 -17.39 5.74 -2.63
CA ILE A 298 -18.46 5.06 -3.37
C ILE A 298 -19.76 5.86 -3.27
N ASP A 299 -20.65 5.70 -4.25
CA ASP A 299 -21.99 6.30 -4.26
C ASP A 299 -22.95 5.64 -3.27
#